data_025fc34bcf3abeebe0fadc292a4fb973
#
_entry.id   025fc34bcf3abeebe0fadc292a4fb973
#
_cell.length_a   1.000
_cell.length_b   1.000
_cell.length_c   1.000
_cell.angle_alpha   90.00
_cell.angle_beta   90.00
_cell.angle_gamma   90.00
#
_symmetry.space_group_name_H-M   'P 1'
#
loop_
_entity.id
_entity.type
_entity.pdbx_description
1 polymer ?
#
loop_
_entity_poly.entity_id
_entity_poly.type
_entity_poly.pdbx_seq_one_letter_code
_entity_poly.pdbx_strand_id
1 'polypeptide(L)'
;MAWYSNFFKKESTAPEVVEGYQSFSTPFLPVGKGNLTLPYVNGRYSTNMWVRFGADNLYPEMLNQMYFSSPLHGAIVDYKTNAVIGGGFALATDKLTTPEKLELYMFERKIKIKQTVKAVTRQLIVHNRIYFKLCFDSTKKLVKIENVSPEKVRISRYKDMYYLCEDWSTNIDVREIKPYHVTCSDYEQLYCYEIKSLGQDYYSLPQYTSALNFAFLSGELSYFAKSNIQNSVFPSFAMMFPKRPQSEEEKHMIKETIDRLKGAANAGKAVAFFANSQDQLPKIEALPNNGNDSLFQEASQLNTEQILFAHTIDPILMGVRTTGSLGGGADIKQAYVIFEKNVVM
;
A
#
# COMPACT_ATOMS: atom_id res chain seq x y z
N MET A 1 -23.96 -43.86 36.00
CA MET A 1 -23.68 -42.55 35.36
C MET A 1 -22.59 -42.76 34.33
N ALA A 2 -22.90 -43.28 33.16
CA ALA A 2 -21.94 -43.49 32.07
C ALA A 2 -22.72 -43.57 30.76
N TRP A 3 -23.35 -42.43 30.37
CA TRP A 3 -24.16 -42.38 29.14
C TRP A 3 -24.04 -41.05 28.37
N TYR A 4 -23.04 -40.22 28.68
CA TYR A 4 -22.88 -38.89 28.07
C TYR A 4 -21.57 -38.68 27.31
N SER A 5 -20.72 -39.73 27.12
CA SER A 5 -19.40 -39.54 26.50
C SER A 5 -19.27 -39.94 25.02
N ASN A 6 -20.34 -40.36 24.35
CA ASN A 6 -20.24 -40.91 22.99
C ASN A 6 -20.91 -40.06 21.88
N PHE A 7 -21.31 -38.82 22.17
CA PHE A 7 -22.01 -37.99 21.16
C PHE A 7 -21.17 -36.88 20.49
N PHE A 8 -19.89 -36.76 20.79
CA PHE A 8 -19.01 -35.75 20.19
C PHE A 8 -17.69 -36.31 19.65
N LYS A 9 -17.71 -37.51 19.07
CA LYS A 9 -16.68 -37.87 18.09
C LYS A 9 -17.26 -37.70 16.69
N LYS A 10 -17.40 -36.47 16.27
CA LYS A 10 -17.51 -36.13 14.86
C LYS A 10 -16.07 -36.07 14.33
N GLU A 11 -15.64 -37.14 13.66
CA GLU A 11 -14.47 -37.11 12.82
C GLU A 11 -14.66 -35.96 11.82
N SER A 12 -13.90 -34.89 12.02
CA SER A 12 -13.75 -33.84 11.01
C SER A 12 -12.89 -34.45 9.90
N THR A 13 -13.51 -35.10 8.94
CA THR A 13 -12.89 -35.25 7.63
C THR A 13 -12.75 -33.86 7.09
N ALA A 14 -11.53 -33.35 7.13
CA ALA A 14 -11.18 -32.14 6.39
C ALA A 14 -11.65 -32.34 4.96
N PRO A 15 -12.30 -31.34 4.32
CA PRO A 15 -12.67 -31.46 2.94
C PRO A 15 -11.40 -31.76 2.13
N GLU A 16 -11.44 -32.81 1.34
CA GLU A 16 -10.41 -33.16 0.39
C GLU A 16 -10.08 -31.90 -0.42
N VAL A 17 -8.87 -31.37 -0.25
CA VAL A 17 -8.37 -30.23 -0.99
C VAL A 17 -8.33 -30.70 -2.45
N VAL A 18 -9.18 -30.12 -3.26
CA VAL A 18 -9.15 -30.31 -4.72
C VAL A 18 -7.80 -29.73 -5.17
N GLU A 19 -6.82 -30.60 -5.39
CA GLU A 19 -5.56 -30.25 -6.03
C GLU A 19 -5.87 -29.68 -7.42
N GLY A 20 -5.72 -28.40 -7.58
CA GLY A 20 -5.96 -27.74 -8.87
C GLY A 20 -6.09 -26.23 -8.80
N TYR A 21 -6.11 -25.63 -7.61
CA TYR A 21 -5.91 -24.20 -7.49
C TYR A 21 -4.40 -23.93 -7.54
N GLN A 22 -3.90 -23.60 -8.73
CA GLN A 22 -2.69 -22.80 -8.82
C GLN A 22 -3.07 -21.46 -8.16
N SER A 23 -2.69 -21.30 -6.90
CA SER A 23 -2.64 -20.00 -6.29
C SER A 23 -1.67 -19.19 -7.14
N PHE A 24 -2.21 -18.30 -7.97
CA PHE A 24 -1.40 -17.22 -8.49
C PHE A 24 -0.97 -16.44 -7.24
N SER A 25 0.24 -16.70 -6.78
CA SER A 25 0.91 -15.83 -5.85
C SER A 25 1.04 -14.49 -6.55
N THR A 26 0.08 -13.62 -6.27
CA THR A 26 0.30 -12.20 -6.55
C THR A 26 1.58 -11.81 -5.82
N PRO A 27 2.40 -10.91 -6.37
CA PRO A 27 3.56 -10.37 -5.66
C PRO A 27 3.16 -9.44 -4.50
N PHE A 28 1.99 -9.64 -3.94
CA PHE A 28 1.63 -9.09 -2.64
C PHE A 28 2.38 -9.94 -1.63
N LEU A 29 3.38 -9.34 -0.99
CA LEU A 29 3.90 -9.89 0.25
C LEU A 29 2.69 -10.22 1.14
N PRO A 30 2.61 -11.42 1.70
CA PRO A 30 1.56 -11.72 2.63
C PRO A 30 1.68 -10.69 3.75
N VAL A 31 0.80 -9.70 3.76
CA VAL A 31 0.55 -8.93 4.98
C VAL A 31 0.19 -10.01 5.98
N GLY A 32 1.10 -10.26 6.92
CA GLY A 32 0.95 -11.35 7.86
C GLY A 32 -0.47 -11.35 8.39
N LYS A 33 -1.05 -12.53 8.60
CA LYS A 33 -2.38 -12.76 9.15
C LYS A 33 -2.53 -12.04 10.49
N GLY A 34 -2.59 -10.73 10.48
CA GLY A 34 -2.65 -9.89 11.66
C GLY A 34 -3.38 -8.63 11.31
N ASN A 35 -4.32 -8.26 12.13
CA ASN A 35 -4.84 -6.91 12.17
C ASN A 35 -3.68 -5.94 11.94
N LEU A 36 -3.89 -4.91 11.11
CA LEU A 36 -3.00 -3.76 11.00
C LEU A 36 -2.93 -3.11 12.40
N THR A 37 -2.14 -3.73 13.26
CA THR A 37 -1.87 -3.16 14.57
C THR A 37 -0.91 -2.02 14.34
N LEU A 38 -1.28 -0.83 14.82
CA LEU A 38 -0.39 0.31 14.85
C LEU A 38 0.96 -0.14 15.40
N PRO A 39 2.07 0.23 14.76
CA PRO A 39 3.38 -0.16 15.23
C PRO A 39 3.60 0.42 16.62
N TYR A 40 3.44 -0.41 17.63
CA TYR A 40 3.71 -0.02 19.00
C TYR A 40 5.23 -0.05 19.22
N VAL A 41 5.83 1.13 19.27
CA VAL A 41 7.29 1.28 19.27
C VAL A 41 7.82 1.73 20.63
N ASN A 42 7.28 1.22 21.71
CA ASN A 42 7.82 1.51 23.05
C ASN A 42 8.84 0.45 23.49
N GLY A 43 9.91 0.30 22.73
CA GLY A 43 11.09 -0.46 23.19
C GLY A 43 10.94 -1.97 23.41
N ARG A 44 9.73 -2.53 23.29
CA ARG A 44 9.46 -3.97 23.47
C ARG A 44 10.10 -4.85 22.38
N TYR A 45 10.40 -4.28 21.22
CA TYR A 45 10.93 -4.99 20.07
C TYR A 45 12.33 -4.54 19.67
N SER A 46 13.09 -3.93 20.62
CA SER A 46 14.44 -3.55 20.30
C SER A 46 15.34 -4.80 20.24
N THR A 47 16.09 -4.91 19.16
CA THR A 47 17.31 -5.70 19.17
C THR A 47 18.36 -4.94 20.02
N ASN A 48 19.49 -5.57 20.33
CA ASN A 48 20.56 -4.88 21.07
C ASN A 48 21.14 -3.67 20.33
N MET A 49 20.84 -3.51 19.03
CA MET A 49 21.39 -2.48 18.16
C MET A 49 20.37 -1.42 17.79
N TRP A 50 19.27 -1.78 17.17
CA TRP A 50 18.24 -0.83 16.68
C TRP A 50 16.85 -1.16 17.20
N VAL A 51 15.97 -0.16 17.18
CA VAL A 51 14.54 -0.31 17.47
C VAL A 51 13.82 -0.72 16.19
N ARG A 52 13.04 -1.80 16.25
CA ARG A 52 12.24 -2.25 15.10
C ARG A 52 11.14 -1.23 14.79
N PHE A 53 10.88 -1.05 13.50
CA PHE A 53 9.74 -0.26 13.05
C PHE A 53 8.61 -1.20 12.58
N GLY A 54 7.63 -1.40 13.45
CA GLY A 54 6.60 -2.43 13.31
C GLY A 54 7.02 -3.76 13.93
N ALA A 55 6.10 -4.73 13.95
CA ALA A 55 6.31 -6.04 14.54
C ALA A 55 7.39 -6.86 13.80
N ASP A 56 7.38 -6.79 12.49
CA ASP A 56 8.29 -7.47 11.56
C ASP A 56 9.48 -6.61 11.11
N ASN A 57 9.55 -5.35 11.57
CA ASN A 57 10.53 -4.35 11.14
C ASN A 57 10.35 -3.86 9.68
N LEU A 58 9.21 -4.12 9.05
CA LEU A 58 8.92 -3.79 7.64
C LEU A 58 7.77 -2.78 7.47
N TYR A 59 7.44 -2.03 8.53
CA TYR A 59 6.34 -1.04 8.46
C TYR A 59 6.55 0.04 7.38
N PRO A 60 7.74 0.63 7.18
CA PRO A 60 7.93 1.60 6.10
C PRO A 60 7.77 1.01 4.70
N GLU A 61 8.19 -0.24 4.50
CA GLU A 61 8.00 -0.99 3.27
C GLU A 61 6.51 -1.22 2.98
N MET A 62 5.74 -1.54 4.03
CA MET A 62 4.28 -1.64 3.93
C MET A 62 3.64 -0.32 3.50
N LEU A 63 4.10 0.83 4.03
CA LEU A 63 3.59 2.14 3.60
C LEU A 63 3.88 2.39 2.10
N ASN A 64 5.06 2.03 1.62
CA ASN A 64 5.38 2.12 0.19
C ASN A 64 4.45 1.23 -0.65
N GLN A 65 4.16 0.02 -0.19
CA GLN A 65 3.21 -0.86 -0.87
C GLN A 65 1.80 -0.27 -0.92
N MET A 66 1.32 0.32 0.18
CA MET A 66 0.01 0.98 0.20
C MET A 66 -0.07 2.13 -0.81
N TYR A 67 1.01 2.92 -0.94
CA TYR A 67 1.08 3.97 -1.95
C TYR A 67 0.91 3.42 -3.38
N PHE A 68 1.49 2.26 -3.71
CA PHE A 68 1.37 1.66 -5.04
C PHE A 68 0.10 0.83 -5.25
N SER A 69 -0.43 0.21 -4.21
CA SER A 69 -1.56 -0.72 -4.32
C SER A 69 -2.93 -0.04 -4.26
N SER A 70 -3.05 1.09 -3.55
CA SER A 70 -4.30 1.83 -3.43
C SER A 70 -4.33 3.00 -4.39
N PRO A 71 -5.15 2.95 -5.48
CA PRO A 71 -5.17 4.00 -6.49
C PRO A 71 -5.53 5.37 -5.93
N LEU A 72 -6.52 5.44 -5.03
CA LEU A 72 -6.95 6.71 -4.44
C LEU A 72 -5.89 7.25 -3.48
N HIS A 73 -5.35 6.42 -2.60
CA HIS A 73 -4.30 6.83 -1.66
C HIS A 73 -3.07 7.36 -2.41
N GLY A 74 -2.59 6.62 -3.41
CA GLY A 74 -1.47 7.06 -4.25
C GLY A 74 -1.73 8.38 -4.96
N ALA A 75 -2.92 8.54 -5.57
CA ALA A 75 -3.32 9.79 -6.22
C ALA A 75 -3.35 10.98 -5.26
N ILE A 76 -3.85 10.78 -4.02
CA ILE A 76 -3.86 11.82 -2.99
C ILE A 76 -2.46 12.22 -2.57
N VAL A 77 -1.56 11.25 -2.36
CA VAL A 77 -0.16 11.51 -2.03
C VAL A 77 0.52 12.32 -3.13
N ASP A 78 0.30 11.97 -4.40
CA ASP A 78 0.84 12.72 -5.53
C ASP A 78 0.21 14.11 -5.66
N TYR A 79 -1.10 14.24 -5.42
CA TYR A 79 -1.77 15.55 -5.40
C TYR A 79 -1.17 16.46 -4.33
N LYS A 80 -1.04 15.98 -3.08
CA LYS A 80 -0.40 16.72 -1.99
C LYS A 80 1.05 17.09 -2.32
N THR A 81 1.82 16.14 -2.87
CA THR A 81 3.19 16.38 -3.29
C THR A 81 3.28 17.51 -4.31
N ASN A 82 2.42 17.50 -5.33
CA ASN A 82 2.41 18.51 -6.36
C ASN A 82 1.90 19.86 -5.81
N ALA A 83 0.94 19.86 -4.89
CA ALA A 83 0.44 21.09 -4.27
C ALA A 83 1.51 21.78 -3.40
N VAL A 84 2.27 21.01 -2.61
CA VAL A 84 3.38 21.56 -1.80
C VAL A 84 4.49 22.13 -2.68
N ILE A 85 4.82 21.49 -3.80
CA ILE A 85 5.83 22.00 -4.74
C ILE A 85 5.31 23.23 -5.48
N GLY A 86 3.99 23.27 -5.74
CA GLY A 86 3.32 24.38 -6.43
C GLY A 86 3.97 24.75 -7.77
N GLY A 87 4.13 26.04 -8.00
CA GLY A 87 4.84 26.57 -9.15
C GLY A 87 6.37 26.37 -9.13
N GLY A 88 6.88 25.63 -8.16
CA GLY A 88 8.31 25.47 -7.90
C GLY A 88 8.83 26.45 -6.85
N PHE A 89 10.13 26.45 -6.68
CA PHE A 89 10.81 27.40 -5.80
C PHE A 89 11.97 28.05 -6.56
N ALA A 90 12.24 29.29 -6.23
CA ALA A 90 13.39 30.03 -6.71
C ALA A 90 14.35 30.29 -5.54
N LEU A 91 15.62 30.18 -5.81
CA LEU A 91 16.64 30.53 -4.81
C LEU A 91 16.69 32.06 -4.67
N ALA A 92 16.69 32.53 -3.42
CA ALA A 92 16.85 33.95 -3.15
C ALA A 92 18.30 34.38 -3.43
N THR A 93 18.52 34.93 -4.60
CA THR A 93 19.86 35.34 -5.08
C THR A 93 20.11 36.83 -4.98
N ASP A 94 19.15 37.63 -4.54
CA ASP A 94 19.18 39.09 -4.60
C ASP A 94 20.33 39.73 -3.82
N LYS A 95 20.73 39.08 -2.70
CA LYS A 95 21.80 39.55 -1.80
C LYS A 95 23.17 38.92 -2.06
N LEU A 96 23.27 38.03 -3.07
CA LEU A 96 24.49 37.27 -3.32
C LEU A 96 25.36 38.01 -4.36
N THR A 97 26.67 37.95 -4.15
CA THR A 97 27.68 38.39 -5.10
C THR A 97 27.74 37.45 -6.32
N THR A 98 28.35 37.88 -7.41
CA THR A 98 28.46 37.08 -8.64
C THR A 98 29.15 35.74 -8.41
N PRO A 99 30.27 35.59 -7.65
CA PRO A 99 30.88 34.31 -7.39
C PRO A 99 29.99 33.41 -6.53
N GLU A 100 29.29 33.94 -5.51
CA GLU A 100 28.35 33.20 -4.68
C GLU A 100 27.16 32.66 -5.47
N LYS A 101 26.64 33.45 -6.40
CA LYS A 101 25.60 33.01 -7.35
C LYS A 101 26.08 31.84 -8.18
N LEU A 102 27.31 31.88 -8.68
CA LEU A 102 27.88 30.79 -9.47
C LEU A 102 28.04 29.50 -8.65
N GLU A 103 28.59 29.62 -7.42
CA GLU A 103 28.72 28.49 -6.51
C GLU A 103 27.36 27.86 -6.18
N LEU A 104 26.35 28.68 -5.91
CA LEU A 104 24.99 28.24 -5.66
C LEU A 104 24.38 27.54 -6.87
N TYR A 105 24.59 28.05 -8.07
CA TYR A 105 24.12 27.42 -9.32
C TYR A 105 24.78 26.08 -9.56
N MET A 106 26.08 25.96 -9.30
CA MET A 106 26.80 24.70 -9.41
C MET A 106 26.30 23.67 -8.39
N PHE A 107 26.04 24.12 -7.17
CA PHE A 107 25.47 23.27 -6.11
C PHE A 107 24.06 22.79 -6.45
N GLU A 108 23.18 23.70 -6.94
CA GLU A 108 21.83 23.34 -7.38
C GLU A 108 21.84 22.24 -8.46
N ARG A 109 22.71 22.38 -9.45
CA ARG A 109 22.87 21.38 -10.51
C ARG A 109 23.37 20.04 -9.96
N LYS A 110 24.30 20.08 -9.01
CA LYS A 110 24.88 18.87 -8.41
C LYS A 110 23.85 18.07 -7.62
N ILE A 111 23.00 18.72 -6.83
CA ILE A 111 21.98 18.05 -6.01
C ILE A 111 20.66 17.82 -6.73
N LYS A 112 20.49 18.32 -7.98
CA LYS A 112 19.24 18.23 -8.76
C LYS A 112 18.03 18.66 -7.92
N ILE A 113 18.12 19.83 -7.32
CA ILE A 113 17.26 20.28 -6.21
C ILE A 113 15.76 20.07 -6.46
N LYS A 114 15.27 20.35 -7.69
CA LYS A 114 13.84 20.17 -8.04
C LYS A 114 13.37 18.72 -7.92
N GLN A 115 14.20 17.77 -8.40
CA GLN A 115 13.88 16.34 -8.31
C GLN A 115 13.97 15.84 -6.86
N THR A 116 15.00 16.29 -6.14
CA THR A 116 15.22 15.93 -4.74
C THR A 116 14.08 16.44 -3.87
N VAL A 117 13.65 17.70 -4.03
CA VAL A 117 12.52 18.24 -3.25
C VAL A 117 11.23 17.47 -3.52
N LYS A 118 10.96 17.09 -4.79
CA LYS A 118 9.77 16.27 -5.09
C LYS A 118 9.80 14.91 -4.41
N ALA A 119 10.95 14.23 -4.45
CA ALA A 119 11.13 12.94 -3.79
C ALA A 119 10.98 13.06 -2.27
N VAL A 120 11.62 14.06 -1.67
CA VAL A 120 11.59 14.35 -0.23
C VAL A 120 10.17 14.70 0.25
N THR A 121 9.45 15.54 -0.49
CA THR A 121 8.06 15.89 -0.15
C THR A 121 7.17 14.64 -0.16
N ARG A 122 7.32 13.78 -1.18
CA ARG A 122 6.56 12.51 -1.20
C ARG A 122 6.91 11.62 -0.02
N GLN A 123 8.20 11.47 0.30
CA GLN A 123 8.64 10.70 1.48
C GLN A 123 8.08 11.27 2.78
N LEU A 124 8.05 12.60 2.93
CA LEU A 124 7.48 13.24 4.10
C LEU A 124 5.98 12.94 4.23
N ILE A 125 5.23 12.96 3.14
CA ILE A 125 3.80 12.66 3.15
C ILE A 125 3.56 11.18 3.47
N VAL A 126 4.33 10.26 2.85
CA VAL A 126 4.17 8.81 3.03
C VAL A 126 4.66 8.34 4.39
N HIS A 127 5.82 8.81 4.85
CA HIS A 127 6.49 8.28 6.04
C HIS A 127 6.49 9.22 7.26
N ASN A 128 6.04 10.46 7.08
CA ASN A 128 6.10 11.52 8.10
C ASN A 128 7.53 11.87 8.53
N ARG A 129 8.52 11.46 7.74
CA ARG A 129 9.95 11.71 7.98
C ARG A 129 10.77 11.67 6.70
N ILE A 130 11.93 12.31 6.76
CA ILE A 130 12.91 12.33 5.70
C ILE A 130 14.32 12.22 6.28
N TYR A 131 15.23 11.69 5.47
CA TYR A 131 16.63 11.56 5.84
C TYR A 131 17.54 12.09 4.76
N PHE A 132 18.57 12.81 5.19
CA PHE A 132 19.66 13.26 4.33
C PHE A 132 20.99 12.76 4.87
N LYS A 133 21.72 12.04 4.06
CA LYS A 133 23.12 11.72 4.32
C LYS A 133 23.97 12.91 3.87
N LEU A 134 24.67 13.51 4.81
CA LEU A 134 25.55 14.64 4.63
C LEU A 134 26.99 14.12 4.60
N CYS A 135 27.73 14.42 3.53
CA CYS A 135 29.12 14.02 3.39
C CYS A 135 29.99 15.27 3.45
N PHE A 136 30.99 15.24 4.31
CA PHE A 136 31.93 16.33 4.56
C PHE A 136 33.34 15.95 4.07
N ASP A 137 34.13 16.95 3.72
CA ASP A 137 35.55 16.77 3.43
C ASP A 137 36.43 16.88 4.70
N SER A 138 37.75 16.77 4.52
CA SER A 138 38.73 16.91 5.58
C SER A 138 38.72 18.29 6.26
N THR A 139 38.19 19.32 5.56
CA THR A 139 38.04 20.69 6.06
C THR A 139 36.68 20.96 6.70
N LYS A 140 35.86 19.91 6.85
CA LYS A 140 34.45 19.96 7.33
C LYS A 140 33.53 20.78 6.42
N LYS A 141 33.90 20.97 5.16
CA LYS A 141 33.00 21.57 4.17
C LYS A 141 32.05 20.51 3.66
N LEU A 142 30.77 20.84 3.54
CA LEU A 142 29.74 19.96 2.98
C LEU A 142 30.01 19.75 1.47
N VAL A 143 30.27 18.52 1.08
CA VAL A 143 30.60 18.15 -0.30
C VAL A 143 29.41 17.55 -1.02
N LYS A 144 28.57 16.75 -0.31
CA LYS A 144 27.47 16.00 -0.93
C LYS A 144 26.30 15.89 0.05
N ILE A 145 25.10 15.99 -0.52
CA ILE A 145 23.83 15.68 0.15
C ILE A 145 23.15 14.57 -0.63
N GLU A 146 22.81 13.49 0.05
CA GLU A 146 22.07 12.36 -0.53
C GLU A 146 20.76 12.17 0.22
N ASN A 147 19.65 12.10 -0.51
CA ASN A 147 18.39 11.69 0.10
C ASN A 147 18.40 10.18 0.35
N VAL A 148 18.13 9.77 1.59
CA VAL A 148 18.03 8.37 1.99
C VAL A 148 16.57 8.04 2.25
N SER A 149 16.10 7.00 1.62
CA SER A 149 14.71 6.55 1.76
C SER A 149 14.44 6.02 3.17
N PRO A 150 13.29 6.40 3.79
CA PRO A 150 12.98 6.06 5.18
C PRO A 150 12.92 4.56 5.49
N GLU A 151 12.56 3.72 4.51
CA GLU A 151 12.54 2.28 4.68
C GLU A 151 13.93 1.69 4.97
N LYS A 152 14.99 2.35 4.53
CA LYS A 152 16.37 1.89 4.73
C LYS A 152 16.95 2.24 6.10
N VAL A 153 16.26 3.04 6.92
CA VAL A 153 16.82 3.63 8.15
C VAL A 153 16.14 3.07 9.39
N ARG A 154 16.95 2.68 10.37
CA ARG A 154 16.49 2.38 11.74
C ARG A 154 17.30 3.20 12.74
N ILE A 155 16.70 3.45 13.91
CA ILE A 155 17.31 4.25 14.97
C ILE A 155 17.73 3.36 16.13
N SER A 156 18.85 3.70 16.78
CA SER A 156 19.28 3.02 18.01
C SER A 156 18.31 3.28 19.16
N ARG A 157 18.36 2.42 20.17
CA ARG A 157 17.56 2.58 21.40
C ARG A 157 17.86 3.92 22.13
N TYR A 158 19.10 4.37 22.07
CA TYR A 158 19.54 5.59 22.75
C TYR A 158 19.46 6.83 21.85
N LYS A 159 19.03 6.68 20.59
CA LYS A 159 18.94 7.74 19.58
C LYS A 159 20.28 8.41 19.25
N ASP A 160 21.35 7.73 19.54
CA ASP A 160 22.73 8.16 19.31
C ASP A 160 23.33 7.64 18.01
N MET A 161 22.65 6.71 17.34
CA MET A 161 23.08 6.07 16.11
C MET A 161 21.91 5.78 15.18
N TYR A 162 22.15 5.87 13.88
CA TYR A 162 21.28 5.32 12.84
C TYR A 162 21.93 4.11 12.19
N TYR A 163 21.08 3.21 11.75
CA TYR A 163 21.47 2.00 11.04
C TYR A 163 20.86 2.03 9.64
N LEU A 164 21.68 1.83 8.63
CA LEU A 164 21.30 1.78 7.23
C LEU A 164 21.38 0.35 6.72
N CYS A 165 20.31 -0.13 6.12
CA CYS A 165 20.23 -1.43 5.47
C CYS A 165 19.40 -1.31 4.19
N GLU A 166 19.79 -1.99 3.13
CA GLU A 166 19.02 -2.01 1.88
C GLU A 166 17.75 -2.88 2.03
N ASP A 167 17.85 -3.96 2.81
CA ASP A 167 16.76 -4.91 3.02
C ASP A 167 16.68 -5.36 4.47
N TRP A 168 15.70 -4.85 5.20
CA TRP A 168 15.47 -5.18 6.60
C TRP A 168 14.82 -6.54 6.83
N SER A 169 14.43 -7.26 5.79
CA SER A 169 13.96 -8.65 5.93
C SER A 169 15.13 -9.61 6.18
N THR A 170 16.29 -9.31 5.63
CA THR A 170 17.51 -10.13 5.74
C THR A 170 18.49 -9.63 6.79
N ASN A 171 18.47 -8.31 7.08
CA ASN A 171 19.43 -7.61 7.96
C ASN A 171 20.90 -7.81 7.54
N ILE A 172 21.17 -7.91 6.23
CA ILE A 172 22.52 -8.06 5.68
C ILE A 172 23.10 -6.66 5.39
N ASP A 173 24.41 -6.50 5.59
CA ASP A 173 25.16 -5.27 5.32
C ASP A 173 24.63 -4.01 6.05
N VAL A 174 24.27 -4.18 7.31
CA VAL A 174 23.85 -3.06 8.17
C VAL A 174 25.03 -2.14 8.44
N ARG A 175 24.91 -0.86 8.09
CA ARG A 175 25.92 0.18 8.30
C ARG A 175 25.48 1.15 9.39
N GLU A 176 26.43 1.53 10.23
CA GLU A 176 26.23 2.53 11.27
C GLU A 176 26.56 3.92 10.72
N ILE A 177 25.73 4.91 11.08
CA ILE A 177 25.96 6.30 10.75
C ILE A 177 25.47 7.19 11.91
N LYS A 178 26.28 8.17 12.29
CA LYS A 178 25.92 9.07 13.39
C LYS A 178 24.89 10.11 12.97
N PRO A 179 24.03 10.53 13.91
CA PRO A 179 23.17 11.68 13.71
C PRO A 179 23.98 12.93 13.39
N TYR A 180 23.44 13.79 12.52
CA TYR A 180 24.06 15.08 12.26
C TYR A 180 24.13 15.93 13.53
N HIS A 181 25.34 16.35 13.84
CA HIS A 181 25.61 17.31 14.90
C HIS A 181 26.75 18.23 14.49
N VAL A 182 26.61 19.52 14.80
CA VAL A 182 27.57 20.56 14.38
C VAL A 182 29.00 20.29 14.84
N THR A 183 29.15 19.65 16.02
CA THR A 183 30.47 19.34 16.61
C THR A 183 31.00 17.95 16.23
N CYS A 184 30.23 17.18 15.46
CA CYS A 184 30.65 15.84 15.02
C CYS A 184 31.78 15.96 14.00
N SER A 185 32.80 15.11 14.14
CA SER A 185 33.96 15.08 13.24
C SER A 185 33.86 14.04 12.12
N ASP A 186 32.83 13.21 12.13
CA ASP A 186 32.69 12.15 11.14
C ASP A 186 32.40 12.72 9.76
N TYR A 187 32.98 12.08 8.73
CA TYR A 187 32.84 12.50 7.33
C TYR A 187 31.43 12.24 6.77
N GLU A 188 30.71 11.30 7.34
CA GLU A 188 29.33 10.99 6.97
C GLU A 188 28.43 11.09 8.19
N GLN A 189 27.34 11.83 8.06
CA GLN A 189 26.36 12.01 9.11
C GLN A 189 24.95 11.95 8.51
N LEU A 190 23.97 11.53 9.31
CA LEU A 190 22.58 11.46 8.87
C LEU A 190 21.74 12.54 9.55
N TYR A 191 21.19 13.43 8.76
CA TYR A 191 20.19 14.40 9.21
C TYR A 191 18.81 13.80 9.07
N CYS A 192 18.00 13.88 10.12
CA CYS A 192 16.61 13.45 10.14
C CYS A 192 15.69 14.64 10.41
N TYR A 193 14.67 14.81 9.61
CA TYR A 193 13.54 15.67 9.92
C TYR A 193 12.27 14.80 10.00
N GLU A 194 11.49 14.99 11.04
CA GLU A 194 10.23 14.28 11.25
C GLU A 194 9.17 15.19 11.86
N ILE A 195 7.93 14.98 11.48
CA ILE A 195 6.78 15.61 12.13
C ILE A 195 6.35 14.68 13.26
N LYS A 196 6.46 15.15 14.51
CA LYS A 196 6.14 14.34 15.69
C LYS A 196 4.68 13.92 15.69
N SER A 197 4.43 12.63 15.88
CA SER A 197 3.10 12.07 16.08
C SER A 197 2.86 11.70 17.54
N LEU A 198 1.59 11.69 17.95
CA LEU A 198 1.19 11.45 19.33
C LEU A 198 1.64 10.05 19.80
N GLY A 199 2.27 9.97 20.98
CA GLY A 199 2.61 8.71 21.64
C GLY A 199 3.71 7.89 20.97
N GLN A 200 4.49 8.50 20.06
CA GLN A 200 5.56 7.82 19.35
C GLN A 200 6.93 8.41 19.72
N ASP A 201 7.80 7.58 20.31
CA ASP A 201 9.10 8.02 20.81
C ASP A 201 10.21 7.90 19.78
N TYR A 202 10.17 6.88 18.92
CA TYR A 202 11.24 6.57 17.98
C TYR A 202 10.87 6.89 16.53
N TYR A 203 9.66 6.53 16.14
CA TYR A 203 9.21 6.67 14.75
C TYR A 203 7.86 7.35 14.71
N SER A 204 7.80 8.52 14.11
CA SER A 204 6.52 9.19 13.87
C SER A 204 5.70 8.46 12.82
N LEU A 205 4.40 8.37 13.05
CA LEU A 205 3.46 7.74 12.11
C LEU A 205 2.89 8.77 11.14
N PRO A 206 2.55 8.37 9.91
CA PRO A 206 1.90 9.25 8.95
C PRO A 206 0.56 9.78 9.46
N GLN A 207 0.19 10.97 9.03
CA GLN A 207 -1.10 11.59 9.42
C GLN A 207 -2.31 10.76 9.00
N TYR A 208 -2.20 10.04 7.89
CA TYR A 208 -3.26 9.16 7.34
C TYR A 208 -3.29 7.75 7.95
N THR A 209 -2.56 7.51 9.04
CA THR A 209 -2.45 6.16 9.67
C THR A 209 -3.81 5.53 9.97
N SER A 210 -4.83 6.34 10.30
CA SER A 210 -6.20 5.87 10.52
C SER A 210 -6.86 5.26 9.27
N ALA A 211 -6.39 5.61 8.08
CA ALA A 211 -6.91 5.09 6.81
C ALA A 211 -6.14 3.89 6.27
N LEU A 212 -5.12 3.39 6.95
CA LEU A 212 -4.31 2.29 6.41
C LEU A 212 -5.13 1.04 6.10
N ASN A 213 -6.12 0.70 6.94
CA ASN A 213 -7.02 -0.43 6.68
C ASN A 213 -7.85 -0.21 5.40
N PHE A 214 -8.28 1.01 5.13
CA PHE A 214 -9.02 1.36 3.94
C PHE A 214 -8.12 1.40 2.70
N ALA A 215 -6.90 1.89 2.83
CA ALA A 215 -5.91 1.83 1.74
C ALA A 215 -5.59 0.37 1.36
N PHE A 216 -5.47 -0.52 2.34
CA PHE A 216 -5.32 -1.95 2.11
C PHE A 216 -6.56 -2.55 1.44
N LEU A 217 -7.76 -2.28 1.98
CA LEU A 217 -9.02 -2.73 1.41
C LEU A 217 -9.20 -2.27 -0.05
N SER A 218 -8.73 -1.07 -0.40
CA SER A 218 -8.74 -0.59 -1.79
C SER A 218 -7.99 -1.50 -2.75
N GLY A 219 -6.83 -2.02 -2.32
CA GLY A 219 -6.06 -3.02 -3.07
C GLY A 219 -6.82 -4.34 -3.22
N GLU A 220 -7.40 -4.83 -2.13
CA GLU A 220 -8.19 -6.07 -2.12
C GLU A 220 -9.46 -5.97 -2.99
N LEU A 221 -10.16 -4.84 -2.93
CA LEU A 221 -11.32 -4.58 -3.79
C LEU A 221 -10.94 -4.59 -5.29
N SER A 222 -9.80 -4.01 -5.63
CA SER A 222 -9.27 -4.04 -6.99
C SER A 222 -8.92 -5.46 -7.45
N TYR A 223 -8.30 -6.23 -6.57
CA TYR A 223 -7.99 -7.64 -6.84
C TYR A 223 -9.25 -8.49 -6.96
N PHE A 224 -10.22 -8.29 -6.07
CA PHE A 224 -11.52 -8.95 -6.14
C PHE A 224 -12.24 -8.65 -7.46
N ALA A 225 -12.33 -7.36 -7.85
CA ALA A 225 -12.93 -6.97 -9.13
C ALA A 225 -12.24 -7.63 -10.33
N LYS A 226 -10.89 -7.65 -10.34
CA LYS A 226 -10.11 -8.33 -11.37
C LYS A 226 -10.39 -9.85 -11.39
N SER A 227 -10.34 -10.50 -10.24
CA SER A 227 -10.61 -11.93 -10.10
C SER A 227 -12.02 -12.27 -10.60
N ASN A 228 -12.96 -11.40 -10.27
CA ASN A 228 -14.33 -11.49 -10.72
C ASN A 228 -14.43 -11.46 -12.24
N ILE A 229 -13.83 -10.53 -12.89
CA ILE A 229 -13.82 -10.41 -14.34
C ILE A 229 -13.13 -11.62 -15.00
N GLN A 230 -12.02 -12.09 -14.41
CA GLN A 230 -11.24 -13.18 -14.96
C GLN A 230 -11.90 -14.55 -14.77
N ASN A 231 -12.56 -14.80 -13.65
CA ASN A 231 -13.08 -16.11 -13.29
C ASN A 231 -14.60 -16.22 -13.46
N SER A 232 -15.30 -15.18 -13.97
CA SER A 232 -16.77 -15.12 -14.02
C SER A 232 -17.42 -15.46 -12.68
N VAL A 233 -17.00 -14.87 -11.72
CA VAL A 233 -17.09 -14.56 -10.32
C VAL A 233 -17.90 -15.35 -9.34
N PHE A 234 -19.03 -15.63 -9.63
CA PHE A 234 -19.89 -16.53 -8.86
C PHE A 234 -20.25 -17.65 -9.80
N PRO A 235 -20.26 -18.87 -9.30
CA PRO A 235 -20.88 -19.89 -10.09
C PRO A 235 -22.33 -19.43 -10.35
N SER A 236 -22.55 -18.79 -11.50
CA SER A 236 -23.88 -18.33 -11.90
C SER A 236 -24.83 -19.51 -12.03
N PHE A 237 -24.27 -20.70 -12.02
CA PHE A 237 -25.01 -21.95 -12.12
C PHE A 237 -24.25 -23.10 -11.46
N ALA A 238 -24.99 -24.03 -10.89
CA ALA A 238 -24.49 -25.34 -10.47
C ALA A 238 -24.79 -26.35 -11.58
N MET A 239 -23.74 -27.05 -12.01
CA MET A 239 -23.87 -28.09 -13.00
C MET A 239 -23.85 -29.46 -12.29
N MET A 240 -25.00 -30.15 -12.30
CA MET A 240 -25.15 -31.46 -11.67
C MET A 240 -25.09 -32.54 -12.72
N PHE A 241 -24.13 -33.44 -12.64
CA PHE A 241 -24.00 -34.57 -13.55
C PHE A 241 -24.71 -35.79 -12.94
N PRO A 242 -25.48 -36.54 -13.74
CA PRO A 242 -26.25 -37.68 -13.25
C PRO A 242 -25.40 -38.87 -12.80
N LYS A 243 -24.16 -38.96 -13.28
CA LYS A 243 -23.19 -39.99 -12.88
C LYS A 243 -21.83 -39.37 -12.54
N ARG A 244 -21.14 -40.02 -11.62
CA ARG A 244 -19.73 -39.69 -11.38
C ARG A 244 -18.89 -40.08 -12.58
N PRO A 245 -17.90 -39.25 -12.99
CA PRO A 245 -16.99 -39.64 -14.07
C PRO A 245 -16.24 -40.91 -13.67
N GLN A 246 -16.20 -41.87 -14.56
CA GLN A 246 -15.63 -43.20 -14.34
C GLN A 246 -14.16 -43.29 -14.74
N SER A 247 -13.69 -42.36 -15.57
CA SER A 247 -12.31 -42.30 -16.02
C SER A 247 -11.70 -40.91 -15.80
N GLU A 248 -10.38 -40.85 -15.75
CA GLU A 248 -9.65 -39.56 -15.67
C GLU A 248 -9.84 -38.73 -16.95
N GLU A 249 -10.06 -39.39 -18.10
CA GLU A 249 -10.35 -38.73 -19.36
C GLU A 249 -11.69 -37.99 -19.33
N GLU A 250 -12.73 -38.60 -18.74
CA GLU A 250 -14.04 -37.97 -18.56
C GLU A 250 -13.92 -36.77 -17.59
N LYS A 251 -13.15 -36.89 -16.50
CA LYS A 251 -12.88 -35.75 -15.59
C LYS A 251 -12.19 -34.64 -16.32
N HIS A 252 -11.21 -34.94 -17.16
CA HIS A 252 -10.47 -33.95 -17.93
C HIS A 252 -11.38 -33.22 -18.92
N MET A 253 -12.23 -33.91 -19.65
CA MET A 253 -13.19 -33.30 -20.56
C MET A 253 -14.19 -32.40 -19.86
N ILE A 254 -14.71 -32.80 -18.70
CA ILE A 254 -15.60 -31.96 -17.90
C ILE A 254 -14.87 -30.68 -17.44
N LYS A 255 -13.65 -30.82 -16.93
CA LYS A 255 -12.83 -29.71 -16.53
C LYS A 255 -12.53 -28.75 -17.65
N GLU A 256 -12.15 -29.27 -18.82
CA GLU A 256 -11.89 -28.46 -20.02
C GLU A 256 -13.15 -27.72 -20.49
N THR A 257 -14.31 -28.36 -20.41
CA THR A 257 -15.59 -27.71 -20.75
C THR A 257 -15.92 -26.56 -19.78
N ILE A 258 -15.71 -26.78 -18.50
CA ILE A 258 -15.92 -25.73 -17.49
C ILE A 258 -14.91 -24.58 -17.67
N ASP A 259 -13.66 -24.89 -17.97
CA ASP A 259 -12.61 -23.87 -18.14
C ASP A 259 -12.84 -23.04 -19.42
N ARG A 260 -13.45 -23.62 -20.46
CA ARG A 260 -13.89 -22.88 -21.67
C ARG A 260 -15.03 -21.89 -21.40
N LEU A 261 -15.78 -22.07 -20.30
CA LEU A 261 -16.84 -21.15 -19.90
C LEU A 261 -16.33 -19.97 -19.05
N LYS A 262 -15.12 -20.05 -18.51
CA LYS A 262 -14.54 -19.02 -17.66
C LYS A 262 -13.93 -17.88 -18.47
N GLY A 263 -13.97 -16.69 -17.88
CA GLY A 263 -13.26 -15.49 -18.34
C GLY A 263 -14.07 -14.59 -19.27
N ALA A 264 -13.71 -13.30 -19.27
CA ALA A 264 -14.40 -12.25 -20.02
C ALA A 264 -14.43 -12.52 -21.55
N ALA A 265 -13.41 -13.19 -22.07
CA ALA A 265 -13.34 -13.57 -23.51
C ALA A 265 -14.38 -14.64 -23.91
N ASN A 266 -14.95 -15.33 -22.93
CA ASN A 266 -15.93 -16.38 -23.13
C ASN A 266 -17.34 -15.98 -22.66
N ALA A 267 -17.51 -14.77 -22.18
CA ALA A 267 -18.80 -14.25 -21.78
C ALA A 267 -19.81 -14.28 -22.95
N GLY A 268 -20.96 -14.89 -22.72
CA GLY A 268 -22.00 -15.01 -23.72
C GLY A 268 -21.83 -16.20 -24.73
N LYS A 269 -20.80 -17.04 -24.58
CA LYS A 269 -20.68 -18.24 -25.38
C LYS A 269 -21.68 -19.32 -24.95
N ALA A 270 -22.38 -19.89 -25.88
CA ALA A 270 -23.28 -21.01 -25.62
C ALA A 270 -22.50 -22.32 -25.58
N VAL A 271 -22.86 -23.21 -24.67
CA VAL A 271 -22.36 -24.57 -24.60
C VAL A 271 -23.49 -25.51 -24.94
N ALA A 272 -23.26 -26.40 -25.92
CA ALA A 272 -24.20 -27.42 -26.26
C ALA A 272 -23.80 -28.75 -25.60
N PHE A 273 -24.78 -29.38 -24.93
CA PHE A 273 -24.63 -30.71 -24.37
C PHE A 273 -25.49 -31.68 -25.21
N PHE A 274 -24.91 -32.80 -25.55
CA PHE A 274 -25.59 -33.86 -26.31
C PHE A 274 -25.69 -35.07 -25.41
N ALA A 275 -26.88 -35.64 -25.30
CA ALA A 275 -27.13 -36.88 -24.56
C ALA A 275 -28.12 -37.76 -25.34
N ASN A 276 -27.98 -39.05 -25.15
CA ASN A 276 -28.85 -40.04 -25.80
C ASN A 276 -30.23 -40.16 -25.13
N SER A 277 -30.33 -39.67 -23.88
CA SER A 277 -31.60 -39.64 -23.13
C SER A 277 -31.63 -38.43 -22.21
N GLN A 278 -32.83 -37.98 -21.82
CA GLN A 278 -33.04 -36.82 -20.95
C GLN A 278 -32.42 -37.02 -19.56
N ASP A 279 -32.35 -38.27 -19.07
CA ASP A 279 -31.76 -38.60 -17.78
C ASP A 279 -30.22 -38.51 -17.75
N GLN A 280 -29.60 -38.35 -18.92
CA GLN A 280 -28.15 -38.22 -19.06
C GLN A 280 -27.68 -36.76 -19.18
N LEU A 281 -28.62 -35.84 -19.34
CA LEU A 281 -28.28 -34.43 -19.44
C LEU A 281 -27.87 -33.86 -18.04
N PRO A 282 -26.83 -33.02 -18.01
CA PRO A 282 -26.49 -32.31 -16.78
C PRO A 282 -27.61 -31.33 -16.45
N LYS A 283 -28.04 -31.30 -15.19
CA LYS A 283 -28.97 -30.30 -14.69
C LYS A 283 -28.20 -29.02 -14.36
N ILE A 284 -28.59 -27.93 -14.98
CA ILE A 284 -28.00 -26.61 -14.73
C ILE A 284 -28.99 -25.81 -13.87
N GLU A 285 -28.62 -25.47 -12.69
CA GLU A 285 -29.41 -24.59 -11.81
C GLU A 285 -28.67 -23.25 -11.66
N ALA A 286 -29.41 -22.15 -11.92
CA ALA A 286 -28.90 -20.82 -11.63
C ALA A 286 -28.79 -20.65 -10.12
N LEU A 287 -27.62 -20.25 -9.66
CA LEU A 287 -27.44 -19.87 -8.27
C LEU A 287 -27.89 -18.42 -8.09
N PRO A 288 -28.69 -18.11 -7.05
CA PRO A 288 -29.14 -16.74 -6.82
C PRO A 288 -27.94 -15.85 -6.54
N ASN A 289 -27.87 -14.72 -7.26
CA ASN A 289 -26.90 -13.67 -6.97
C ASN A 289 -27.38 -12.93 -5.71
N ASN A 290 -26.76 -13.17 -4.57
CA ASN A 290 -27.19 -12.69 -3.27
C ASN A 290 -26.87 -11.20 -3.02
N GLY A 291 -26.99 -10.34 -4.02
CA GLY A 291 -26.85 -8.87 -3.84
C GLY A 291 -25.40 -8.43 -3.56
N ASN A 292 -24.42 -9.27 -3.83
CA ASN A 292 -23.01 -8.96 -3.60
C ASN A 292 -22.52 -7.72 -4.38
N ASP A 293 -23.19 -7.37 -5.47
CA ASP A 293 -22.84 -6.19 -6.26
C ASP A 293 -23.14 -4.89 -5.50
N SER A 294 -24.24 -4.83 -4.75
CA SER A 294 -24.56 -3.68 -3.91
C SER A 294 -23.59 -3.54 -2.75
N LEU A 295 -23.28 -4.65 -2.08
CA LEU A 295 -22.29 -4.67 -0.99
C LEU A 295 -20.90 -4.23 -1.47
N PHE A 296 -20.49 -4.64 -2.69
CA PHE A 296 -19.24 -4.22 -3.27
C PHE A 296 -19.23 -2.72 -3.57
N GLN A 297 -20.32 -2.18 -4.12
CA GLN A 297 -20.46 -0.74 -4.39
C GLN A 297 -20.44 0.08 -3.10
N GLU A 298 -21.19 -0.33 -2.10
CA GLU A 298 -21.23 0.32 -0.78
C GLU A 298 -19.84 0.29 -0.10
N ALA A 299 -19.17 -0.86 -0.12
CA ALA A 299 -17.82 -1.00 0.42
C ALA A 299 -16.82 -0.12 -0.32
N SER A 300 -16.90 -0.03 -1.64
CA SER A 300 -16.03 0.82 -2.46
C SER A 300 -16.28 2.31 -2.19
N GLN A 301 -17.54 2.72 -2.04
CA GLN A 301 -17.89 4.11 -1.71
C GLN A 301 -17.40 4.48 -0.32
N LEU A 302 -17.71 3.67 0.70
CA LEU A 302 -17.24 3.88 2.07
C LEU A 302 -15.71 3.97 2.12
N ASN A 303 -15.04 3.06 1.42
CA ASN A 303 -13.59 3.04 1.35
C ASN A 303 -13.03 4.35 0.78
N THR A 304 -13.64 4.86 -0.30
CA THR A 304 -13.27 6.14 -0.92
C THR A 304 -13.44 7.30 0.06
N GLU A 305 -14.59 7.39 0.72
CA GLU A 305 -14.89 8.45 1.68
C GLU A 305 -13.92 8.45 2.86
N GLN A 306 -13.61 7.29 3.43
CA GLN A 306 -12.72 7.17 4.58
C GLN A 306 -11.27 7.53 4.25
N ILE A 307 -10.79 7.17 3.07
CA ILE A 307 -9.44 7.56 2.62
C ILE A 307 -9.37 9.08 2.44
N LEU A 308 -10.35 9.70 1.77
CA LEU A 308 -10.40 11.15 1.57
C LEU A 308 -10.46 11.90 2.90
N PHE A 309 -11.30 11.42 3.83
CA PHE A 309 -11.45 12.01 5.16
C PHE A 309 -10.15 11.98 5.96
N ALA A 310 -9.49 10.83 6.02
CA ALA A 310 -8.23 10.68 6.75
C ALA A 310 -7.08 11.51 6.15
N HIS A 311 -7.14 11.78 4.86
CA HIS A 311 -6.21 12.68 4.19
C HIS A 311 -6.59 14.17 4.28
N THR A 312 -7.74 14.48 4.88
CA THR A 312 -8.25 15.86 4.98
C THR A 312 -8.35 16.54 3.61
N ILE A 313 -8.83 15.80 2.62
CA ILE A 313 -9.01 16.28 1.24
C ILE A 313 -10.50 16.28 0.88
N ASP A 314 -10.95 17.40 0.31
CA ASP A 314 -12.28 17.49 -0.23
C ASP A 314 -12.41 16.63 -1.50
N PRO A 315 -13.44 15.77 -1.61
CA PRO A 315 -13.67 14.91 -2.79
C PRO A 315 -13.63 15.65 -4.12
N ILE A 316 -14.09 16.90 -4.15
CA ILE A 316 -14.13 17.72 -5.38
C ILE A 316 -12.73 17.96 -5.96
N LEU A 317 -11.70 18.05 -5.11
CA LEU A 317 -10.32 18.26 -5.54
C LEU A 317 -9.73 17.02 -6.20
N MET A 318 -10.28 15.86 -5.93
CA MET A 318 -9.92 14.57 -6.53
C MET A 318 -10.82 14.18 -7.70
N GLY A 319 -11.76 15.08 -8.10
CA GLY A 319 -12.71 14.80 -9.16
C GLY A 319 -13.80 13.81 -8.78
N VAL A 320 -13.93 13.46 -7.50
CA VAL A 320 -15.00 12.60 -6.99
C VAL A 320 -16.26 13.43 -6.81
N ARG A 321 -17.32 13.05 -7.54
CA ARG A 321 -18.62 13.73 -7.42
C ARG A 321 -19.39 13.19 -6.23
N THR A 322 -19.80 14.05 -5.34
CA THR A 322 -20.73 13.74 -4.25
C THR A 322 -22.15 14.09 -4.66
N THR A 323 -23.11 13.28 -4.22
CA THR A 323 -24.53 13.51 -4.49
C THR A 323 -24.95 14.85 -3.88
N GLY A 324 -25.51 15.75 -4.69
CA GLY A 324 -25.94 17.08 -4.25
C GLY A 324 -24.91 18.20 -4.48
N SER A 325 -23.71 17.91 -4.91
CA SER A 325 -22.74 18.93 -5.31
C SER A 325 -23.04 19.43 -6.72
N LEU A 326 -23.32 20.72 -6.85
CA LEU A 326 -23.52 21.38 -8.15
C LEU A 326 -22.22 21.53 -8.95
N GLY A 327 -21.04 21.26 -8.34
CA GLY A 327 -19.75 21.25 -9.03
C GLY A 327 -19.37 22.60 -9.63
N GLY A 328 -19.80 23.70 -9.04
CA GLY A 328 -19.47 25.05 -9.52
C GLY A 328 -17.99 25.37 -9.35
N GLY A 329 -17.43 26.16 -10.26
CA GLY A 329 -16.02 26.59 -10.18
C GLY A 329 -15.69 27.39 -8.90
N ALA A 330 -16.69 27.95 -8.21
CA ALA A 330 -16.55 28.60 -6.91
C ALA A 330 -16.25 27.59 -5.81
N ASP A 331 -16.92 26.43 -5.80
CA ASP A 331 -16.74 25.38 -4.80
C ASP A 331 -15.35 24.79 -4.87
N ILE A 332 -14.83 24.57 -6.08
CA ILE A 332 -13.46 24.06 -6.30
C ILE A 332 -12.41 25.06 -5.77
N LYS A 333 -12.60 26.34 -6.03
CA LYS A 333 -11.68 27.38 -5.52
C LYS A 333 -11.70 27.45 -4.00
N GLN A 334 -12.89 27.36 -3.38
CA GLN A 334 -13.01 27.39 -1.94
C GLN A 334 -12.42 26.14 -1.30
N ALA A 335 -12.67 24.95 -1.84
CA ALA A 335 -12.05 23.71 -1.41
C ALA A 335 -10.52 23.77 -1.49
N TYR A 336 -9.98 24.33 -2.59
CA TYR A 336 -8.55 24.50 -2.74
C TYR A 336 -7.94 25.46 -1.68
N VAL A 337 -8.59 26.59 -1.40
CA VAL A 337 -8.14 27.55 -0.38
C VAL A 337 -8.13 26.91 1.02
N ILE A 338 -9.15 26.12 1.34
CA ILE A 338 -9.23 25.39 2.63
C ILE A 338 -8.10 24.34 2.69
N PHE A 339 -7.90 23.61 1.61
CA PHE A 339 -6.82 22.62 1.50
C PHE A 339 -5.44 23.26 1.66
N GLU A 340 -5.18 24.38 0.97
CA GLU A 340 -3.92 25.11 1.06
C GLU A 340 -3.62 25.55 2.50
N LYS A 341 -4.61 26.10 3.20
CA LYS A 341 -4.47 26.54 4.60
C LYS A 341 -4.25 25.40 5.60
N ASN A 342 -4.89 24.25 5.37
CA ASN A 342 -4.91 23.18 6.37
C ASN A 342 -3.83 22.11 6.12
N VAL A 343 -3.34 21.98 4.90
CA VAL A 343 -2.47 20.87 4.50
C VAL A 343 -1.13 21.33 3.95
N VAL A 344 -1.06 22.47 3.24
CA VAL A 344 0.15 22.93 2.56
C VAL A 344 0.93 23.93 3.42
N MET A 345 0.26 24.79 4.18
CA MET A 345 0.89 25.70 5.14
C MET A 345 1.20 25.01 6.45
#